data_5ecde2ecbed67cfcc7f9f83f17aed835
#
_entry.id   5ecde2ecbed67cfcc7f9f83f17aed835
#
_cell.length_a   1.000
_cell.length_b   1.000
_cell.length_c   1.000
_cell.angle_alpha   90.00
_cell.angle_beta   90.00
_cell.angle_gamma   90.00
#
_symmetry.space_group_name_H-M   'P 1'
#
loop_
_entity.id
_entity.type
_entity.pdbx_description
1 polymer ?
#
loop_
_entity_poly.entity_id
_entity_poly.type
_entity_poly.pdbx_seq_one_letter_code
_entity_poly.pdbx_strand_id
1 'polypeptide(L)'
;MVHAYRSQVSAAAHAGCSEIEHATYASREDIEAAVAAGAYLSPQVGLVVQNYIENKERYIGVGNYSEAGMQTMLHDLPEDERVCSIAVHTPNSKVVFSTDATAGAHGRNAEEFIGRVERCGQSPMAALVSANSLAAEALGLGDQIGRLVPGLEADIIALDGDPLQDLAAVRRVVFVMRGGVVYKWAGAPAAKGGRSGAAPSHAARPARP
;
A
#
# COMPACT_ATOMS: atom_id res chain seq x y z
N MET A 1 10.52 -9.77 5.28
CA MET A 1 10.25 -9.05 4.02
C MET A 1 11.42 -9.20 3.09
N VAL A 2 11.19 -9.46 1.80
CA VAL A 2 12.23 -9.64 0.77
C VAL A 2 11.73 -9.13 -0.58
N HIS A 3 12.60 -8.46 -1.36
CA HIS A 3 12.37 -8.21 -2.78
C HIS A 3 12.68 -9.50 -3.56
N ALA A 4 11.74 -9.99 -4.35
CA ALA A 4 11.90 -11.19 -5.16
C ALA A 4 11.21 -11.08 -6.51
N TYR A 5 11.82 -11.63 -7.54
CA TYR A 5 11.37 -11.59 -8.91
C TYR A 5 11.45 -12.99 -9.52
N ARG A 6 10.56 -13.31 -10.46
CA ARG A 6 10.58 -14.61 -11.15
C ARG A 6 10.55 -15.78 -10.14
N SER A 7 11.30 -16.84 -10.38
CA SER A 7 11.40 -18.02 -9.50
C SER A 7 12.02 -17.74 -8.12
N GLN A 8 12.57 -16.54 -7.88
CA GLN A 8 13.01 -16.15 -6.53
C GLN A 8 11.83 -16.01 -5.56
N VAL A 9 10.62 -15.80 -6.07
CA VAL A 9 9.39 -15.72 -5.26
C VAL A 9 9.14 -17.05 -4.56
N SER A 10 9.14 -18.16 -5.28
CA SER A 10 9.01 -19.49 -4.68
C SER A 10 10.19 -19.87 -3.80
N ALA A 11 11.42 -19.49 -4.17
CA ALA A 11 12.60 -19.71 -3.35
C ALA A 11 12.53 -18.94 -2.02
N ALA A 12 12.09 -17.67 -2.03
CA ALA A 12 11.88 -16.86 -0.83
C ALA A 12 10.81 -17.47 0.08
N ALA A 13 9.71 -17.93 -0.49
CA ALA A 13 8.64 -18.60 0.24
C ALA A 13 9.14 -19.88 0.93
N HIS A 14 9.87 -20.72 0.23
CA HIS A 14 10.47 -21.94 0.80
C HIS A 14 11.52 -21.66 1.87
N ALA A 15 12.21 -20.50 1.78
CA ALA A 15 13.16 -20.05 2.81
C ALA A 15 12.46 -19.46 4.06
N GLY A 16 11.13 -19.40 4.08
CA GLY A 16 10.33 -18.89 5.21
C GLY A 16 10.22 -17.37 5.28
N CYS A 17 10.43 -16.67 4.17
CA CYS A 17 10.15 -15.23 4.10
C CYS A 17 8.66 -14.97 4.29
N SER A 18 8.32 -14.12 5.26
CA SER A 18 6.92 -13.83 5.61
C SER A 18 6.23 -12.89 4.64
N GLU A 19 6.98 -12.04 3.92
CA GLU A 19 6.45 -11.06 2.99
C GLU A 19 7.37 -10.92 1.78
N ILE A 20 6.78 -10.92 0.59
CA ILE A 20 7.47 -10.91 -0.70
C ILE A 20 6.97 -9.71 -1.51
N GLU A 21 7.91 -8.78 -1.79
CA GLU A 21 7.66 -7.54 -2.52
C GLU A 21 7.79 -7.74 -4.02
N HIS A 22 7.04 -6.98 -4.79
CA HIS A 22 6.97 -6.89 -6.25
C HIS A 22 6.50 -8.16 -6.94
N ALA A 23 7.27 -9.24 -6.84
CA ALA A 23 7.04 -10.50 -7.52
C ALA A 23 6.99 -10.40 -9.08
N THR A 24 7.52 -9.31 -9.67
CA THR A 24 7.54 -9.08 -11.13
C THR A 24 8.09 -10.30 -11.85
N TYR A 25 7.44 -10.69 -12.94
CA TYR A 25 7.76 -11.88 -13.74
C TYR A 25 7.59 -13.24 -13.03
N ALA A 26 6.99 -13.28 -11.85
CA ALA A 26 6.65 -14.56 -11.22
C ALA A 26 5.64 -15.34 -12.06
N SER A 27 5.80 -16.65 -12.11
CA SER A 27 4.82 -17.54 -12.70
C SER A 27 3.64 -17.75 -11.76
N ARG A 28 2.57 -18.37 -12.25
CA ARG A 28 1.44 -18.77 -11.40
C ARG A 28 1.91 -19.74 -10.31
N GLU A 29 2.75 -20.68 -10.65
CA GLU A 29 3.30 -21.69 -9.75
C GLU A 29 4.15 -21.05 -8.64
N ASP A 30 4.91 -19.98 -8.95
CA ASP A 30 5.66 -19.24 -7.95
C ASP A 30 4.74 -18.53 -6.94
N ILE A 31 3.64 -17.95 -7.42
CA ILE A 31 2.62 -17.32 -6.56
C ILE A 31 1.91 -18.39 -5.71
N GLU A 32 1.51 -19.50 -6.29
CA GLU A 32 0.87 -20.61 -5.55
C GLU A 32 1.80 -21.19 -4.48
N ALA A 33 3.11 -21.29 -4.74
CA ALA A 33 4.09 -21.69 -3.75
C ALA A 33 4.19 -20.70 -2.58
N ALA A 34 4.16 -19.39 -2.87
CA ALA A 34 4.16 -18.37 -1.84
C ALA A 34 2.88 -18.42 -0.99
N VAL A 35 1.72 -18.62 -1.62
CA VAL A 35 0.44 -18.77 -0.92
C VAL A 35 0.44 -20.03 -0.06
N ALA A 36 0.94 -21.16 -0.56
CA ALA A 36 1.02 -22.42 0.19
C ALA A 36 1.95 -22.30 1.43
N ALA A 37 3.00 -21.48 1.33
CA ALA A 37 3.89 -21.14 2.45
C ALA A 37 3.27 -20.15 3.45
N GLY A 38 2.09 -19.56 3.14
CA GLY A 38 1.42 -18.57 3.98
C GLY A 38 2.03 -17.19 3.92
N ALA A 39 2.89 -16.92 2.93
CA ALA A 39 3.54 -15.62 2.77
C ALA A 39 2.53 -14.54 2.34
N TYR A 40 2.79 -13.31 2.76
CA TYR A 40 2.11 -12.13 2.23
C TYR A 40 2.77 -11.73 0.91
N LEU A 41 1.95 -11.37 -0.06
CA LEU A 41 2.39 -10.85 -1.36
C LEU A 41 2.08 -9.37 -1.44
N SER A 42 3.03 -8.59 -1.90
CA SER A 42 2.95 -7.13 -1.96
C SER A 42 3.33 -6.62 -3.36
N PRO A 43 2.51 -6.93 -4.39
CA PRO A 43 2.72 -6.40 -5.73
C PRO A 43 2.35 -4.92 -5.79
N GLN A 44 3.16 -4.12 -6.49
CA GLN A 44 2.88 -2.72 -6.79
C GLN A 44 2.55 -2.60 -8.28
N VAL A 45 1.46 -1.87 -8.60
CA VAL A 45 0.91 -1.83 -9.96
C VAL A 45 1.02 -0.48 -10.63
N GLY A 46 1.93 0.34 -10.19
CA GLY A 46 2.24 1.46 -11.00
C GLY A 46 2.29 2.83 -10.38
N LEU A 47 1.98 3.02 -9.09
CA LEU A 47 2.16 4.35 -8.50
C LEU A 47 3.60 4.84 -8.67
N VAL A 48 4.58 4.03 -8.32
CA VAL A 48 5.98 4.39 -8.41
C VAL A 48 6.43 4.55 -9.86
N VAL A 49 6.05 3.63 -10.74
CA VAL A 49 6.35 3.70 -12.18
C VAL A 49 5.68 4.93 -12.80
N GLN A 50 4.41 5.15 -12.52
CA GLN A 50 3.68 6.34 -12.98
C GLN A 50 4.37 7.63 -12.54
N ASN A 51 4.81 7.71 -11.28
CA ASN A 51 5.54 8.85 -10.76
C ASN A 51 6.85 9.11 -11.50
N TYR A 52 7.61 8.06 -11.82
CA TYR A 52 8.84 8.21 -12.60
C TYR A 52 8.56 8.70 -14.02
N ILE A 53 7.50 8.21 -14.65
CA ILE A 53 7.11 8.65 -16.01
C ILE A 53 6.70 10.12 -15.99
N GLU A 54 5.82 10.52 -15.07
CA GLU A 54 5.31 11.89 -14.96
C GLU A 54 6.40 12.91 -14.60
N ASN A 55 7.42 12.49 -13.87
CA ASN A 55 8.52 13.32 -13.42
C ASN A 55 9.86 12.96 -14.07
N LYS A 56 9.83 12.30 -15.23
CA LYS A 56 11.00 11.80 -15.94
C LYS A 56 12.19 12.76 -15.98
N GLU A 57 11.93 14.01 -16.34
CA GLU A 57 12.97 15.05 -16.44
C GLU A 57 13.72 15.31 -15.13
N ARG A 58 13.08 15.03 -13.98
CA ARG A 58 13.69 15.17 -12.66
C ARG A 58 14.57 14.00 -12.28
N TYR A 59 14.31 12.83 -12.88
CA TYR A 59 15.02 11.59 -12.53
C TYR A 59 16.14 11.25 -13.50
N ILE A 60 16.01 11.58 -14.80
CA ILE A 60 17.03 11.29 -15.81
C ILE A 60 18.37 11.89 -15.38
N GLY A 61 19.42 11.03 -15.35
CA GLY A 61 20.76 11.37 -14.92
C GLY A 61 21.00 11.32 -13.41
N VAL A 62 20.00 10.96 -12.60
CA VAL A 62 20.15 10.76 -11.15
C VAL A 62 20.34 9.27 -10.87
N GLY A 63 21.46 8.87 -10.28
CA GLY A 63 21.76 7.46 -9.99
C GLY A 63 21.68 6.60 -11.25
N ASN A 64 20.84 5.56 -11.22
CA ASN A 64 20.66 4.61 -12.31
C ASN A 64 19.50 4.99 -13.27
N TYR A 65 18.83 6.13 -13.06
CA TYR A 65 17.71 6.53 -13.91
C TYR A 65 18.21 7.08 -15.25
N SER A 66 17.99 6.32 -16.29
CA SER A 66 18.33 6.66 -17.68
C SER A 66 17.10 6.53 -18.57
N GLU A 67 17.17 7.05 -19.80
CA GLU A 67 16.14 6.85 -20.80
C GLU A 67 15.85 5.36 -21.02
N ALA A 68 16.88 4.52 -21.13
CA ALA A 68 16.74 3.08 -21.27
C ALA A 68 16.05 2.44 -20.06
N GLY A 69 16.42 2.86 -18.85
CA GLY A 69 15.78 2.40 -17.60
C GLY A 69 14.30 2.75 -17.54
N MET A 70 13.91 3.96 -17.96
CA MET A 70 12.50 4.36 -18.04
C MET A 70 11.72 3.54 -19.08
N GLN A 71 12.33 3.23 -20.23
CA GLN A 71 11.71 2.34 -21.22
C GLN A 71 11.52 0.92 -20.66
N THR A 72 12.48 0.40 -19.89
CA THR A 72 12.36 -0.89 -19.24
C THR A 72 11.19 -0.89 -18.24
N MET A 73 11.05 0.12 -17.39
CA MET A 73 9.92 0.25 -16.45
C MET A 73 8.57 0.23 -17.16
N LEU A 74 8.46 0.96 -18.29
CA LEU A 74 7.25 0.96 -19.11
C LEU A 74 6.96 -0.41 -19.73
N HIS A 75 8.00 -1.09 -20.18
CA HIS A 75 7.90 -2.42 -20.76
C HIS A 75 7.45 -3.46 -19.71
N ASP A 76 7.89 -3.30 -18.45
CA ASP A 76 7.64 -4.27 -17.38
C ASP A 76 6.27 -4.08 -16.71
N LEU A 77 5.66 -2.90 -16.83
CA LEU A 77 4.37 -2.61 -16.18
C LEU A 77 3.25 -3.62 -16.48
N PRO A 78 3.05 -4.13 -17.71
CA PRO A 78 2.06 -5.18 -17.98
C PRO A 78 2.33 -6.49 -17.22
N GLU A 79 3.60 -6.80 -16.93
CA GLU A 79 3.98 -7.96 -16.14
C GLU A 79 3.64 -7.76 -14.64
N ASP A 80 3.84 -6.57 -14.11
CA ASP A 80 3.43 -6.24 -12.74
C ASP A 80 1.92 -6.36 -12.59
N GLU A 81 1.14 -5.84 -13.55
CA GLU A 81 -0.32 -5.97 -13.59
C GLU A 81 -0.76 -7.43 -13.69
N ARG A 82 -0.10 -8.23 -14.55
CA ARG A 82 -0.38 -9.66 -14.71
C ARG A 82 -0.12 -10.42 -13.40
N VAL A 83 1.02 -10.20 -12.76
CA VAL A 83 1.38 -10.87 -11.50
C VAL A 83 0.44 -10.44 -10.38
N CYS A 84 0.13 -9.16 -10.27
CA CYS A 84 -0.84 -8.65 -9.33
C CYS A 84 -2.21 -9.33 -9.54
N SER A 85 -2.67 -9.45 -10.79
CA SER A 85 -3.93 -10.14 -11.12
C SER A 85 -3.89 -11.61 -10.71
N ILE A 86 -2.79 -12.32 -10.94
CA ILE A 86 -2.64 -13.71 -10.48
C ILE A 86 -2.73 -13.76 -8.95
N ALA A 87 -2.00 -12.89 -8.26
CA ALA A 87 -1.95 -12.89 -6.80
C ALA A 87 -3.34 -12.65 -6.18
N VAL A 88 -4.08 -11.64 -6.65
CA VAL A 88 -5.40 -11.31 -6.09
C VAL A 88 -6.48 -12.35 -6.41
N HIS A 89 -6.31 -13.16 -7.46
CA HIS A 89 -7.26 -14.21 -7.84
C HIS A 89 -6.83 -15.63 -7.40
N THR A 90 -5.64 -15.78 -6.82
CA THR A 90 -5.23 -17.08 -6.26
C THR A 90 -5.96 -17.31 -4.93
N PRO A 91 -6.68 -18.43 -4.77
CA PRO A 91 -7.40 -18.74 -3.53
C PRO A 91 -6.47 -18.69 -2.30
N ASN A 92 -6.95 -18.12 -1.20
CA ASN A 92 -6.22 -17.95 0.06
C ASN A 92 -4.98 -17.04 0.00
N SER A 93 -4.79 -16.34 -1.09
CA SER A 93 -3.69 -15.37 -1.20
C SER A 93 -3.86 -14.21 -0.22
N LYS A 94 -2.78 -13.85 0.45
CA LYS A 94 -2.68 -12.72 1.36
C LYS A 94 -1.99 -11.55 0.66
N VAL A 95 -2.73 -10.82 -0.17
CA VAL A 95 -2.19 -9.66 -0.89
C VAL A 95 -2.34 -8.41 -0.03
N VAL A 96 -1.22 -7.89 0.48
CA VAL A 96 -1.18 -6.67 1.30
C VAL A 96 -1.00 -5.43 0.44
N PHE A 97 -1.43 -4.29 0.95
CA PHE A 97 -1.28 -3.01 0.29
C PHE A 97 0.08 -2.40 0.58
N SER A 98 0.82 -2.11 -0.47
CA SER A 98 2.02 -1.30 -0.42
C SER A 98 2.13 -0.45 -1.69
N THR A 99 2.95 0.58 -1.68
CA THR A 99 3.03 1.54 -2.79
C THR A 99 4.42 1.71 -3.34
N ASP A 100 5.45 1.28 -2.62
CA ASP A 100 6.85 1.63 -2.91
C ASP A 100 7.04 3.12 -3.26
N ALA A 101 6.27 3.99 -2.57
CA ALA A 101 6.26 5.42 -2.87
C ALA A 101 7.63 6.04 -2.59
N THR A 102 8.28 6.49 -3.65
CA THR A 102 9.58 7.16 -3.61
C THR A 102 9.42 8.68 -3.67
N ALA A 103 10.53 9.40 -3.83
CA ALA A 103 10.52 10.86 -3.94
C ALA A 103 9.53 11.33 -5.01
N GLY A 104 8.66 12.26 -4.64
CA GLY A 104 7.59 12.78 -5.51
C GLY A 104 6.29 11.97 -5.51
N ALA A 105 6.28 10.71 -5.07
CA ALA A 105 5.07 9.88 -4.98
C ALA A 105 4.40 9.94 -3.60
N HIS A 106 5.09 10.42 -2.56
CA HIS A 106 4.51 10.56 -1.23
C HIS A 106 3.27 11.45 -1.23
N GLY A 107 2.22 10.99 -0.55
CA GLY A 107 0.91 11.65 -0.53
C GLY A 107 -0.04 11.22 -1.66
N ARG A 108 0.43 10.41 -2.62
CA ARG A 108 -0.36 9.85 -3.72
C ARG A 108 -0.71 8.37 -3.53
N ASN A 109 -0.60 7.85 -2.33
CA ASN A 109 -0.77 6.42 -2.03
C ASN A 109 -2.14 5.88 -2.46
N ALA A 110 -3.17 6.73 -2.50
CA ALA A 110 -4.50 6.41 -3.02
C ALA A 110 -4.50 5.91 -4.47
N GLU A 111 -3.51 6.32 -5.30
CA GLU A 111 -3.40 5.89 -6.69
C GLU A 111 -3.13 4.38 -6.80
N GLU A 112 -2.38 3.82 -5.85
CA GLU A 112 -2.14 2.38 -5.83
C GLU A 112 -3.43 1.60 -5.52
N PHE A 113 -4.27 2.10 -4.61
CA PHE A 113 -5.58 1.50 -4.33
C PHE A 113 -6.44 1.42 -5.60
N ILE A 114 -6.52 2.52 -6.33
CA ILE A 114 -7.28 2.61 -7.57
C ILE A 114 -6.68 1.67 -8.63
N GLY A 115 -5.36 1.70 -8.81
CA GLY A 115 -4.66 0.83 -9.74
C GLY A 115 -4.89 -0.66 -9.47
N ARG A 116 -4.89 -1.08 -8.21
CA ARG A 116 -5.18 -2.49 -7.86
C ARG A 116 -6.57 -2.93 -8.26
N VAL A 117 -7.57 -2.08 -8.10
CA VAL A 117 -8.93 -2.40 -8.52
C VAL A 117 -9.03 -2.41 -10.04
N GLU A 118 -8.54 -1.37 -10.71
CA GLU A 118 -8.73 -1.18 -12.15
C GLU A 118 -7.84 -2.10 -13.01
N ARG A 119 -6.62 -2.37 -12.56
CA ARG A 119 -5.61 -3.09 -13.36
C ARG A 119 -5.43 -4.54 -12.94
N CYS A 120 -5.54 -4.85 -11.64
CA CYS A 120 -5.42 -6.23 -11.15
C CYS A 120 -6.75 -6.96 -11.05
N GLY A 121 -7.89 -6.24 -11.07
CA GLY A 121 -9.22 -6.83 -10.84
C GLY A 121 -9.47 -7.17 -9.36
N GLN A 122 -8.74 -6.60 -8.42
CA GLN A 122 -9.06 -6.74 -7.01
C GLN A 122 -10.38 -6.05 -6.70
N SER A 123 -11.28 -6.69 -5.92
CA SER A 123 -12.51 -5.99 -5.56
C SER A 123 -12.23 -4.80 -4.64
N PRO A 124 -13.02 -3.70 -4.69
CA PRO A 124 -12.83 -2.54 -3.82
C PRO A 124 -12.78 -2.91 -2.33
N MET A 125 -13.64 -3.83 -1.89
CA MET A 125 -13.63 -4.31 -0.50
C MET A 125 -12.33 -5.06 -0.16
N ALA A 126 -11.86 -5.95 -1.04
CA ALA A 126 -10.59 -6.65 -0.82
C ALA A 126 -9.40 -5.69 -0.80
N ALA A 127 -9.42 -4.64 -1.61
CA ALA A 127 -8.39 -3.59 -1.59
C ALA A 127 -8.41 -2.80 -0.27
N LEU A 128 -9.59 -2.47 0.29
CA LEU A 128 -9.72 -1.86 1.62
C LEU A 128 -9.19 -2.78 2.72
N VAL A 129 -9.55 -4.07 2.70
CA VAL A 129 -9.06 -5.06 3.66
C VAL A 129 -7.53 -5.18 3.58
N SER A 130 -6.98 -5.21 2.36
CA SER A 130 -5.52 -5.29 2.14
C SER A 130 -4.76 -4.10 2.71
N ALA A 131 -5.36 -2.90 2.68
CA ALA A 131 -4.76 -1.66 3.18
C ALA A 131 -4.97 -1.43 4.69
N ASN A 132 -5.79 -2.23 5.34
CA ASN A 132 -6.15 -2.06 6.75
C ASN A 132 -5.84 -3.33 7.57
N SER A 133 -6.82 -4.21 7.73
CA SER A 133 -6.68 -5.34 8.66
C SER A 133 -5.63 -6.36 8.23
N LEU A 134 -5.51 -6.64 6.92
CA LEU A 134 -4.51 -7.58 6.43
C LEU A 134 -3.08 -6.99 6.52
N ALA A 135 -2.91 -5.70 6.23
CA ALA A 135 -1.62 -5.02 6.43
C ALA A 135 -1.23 -4.98 7.91
N ALA A 136 -2.18 -4.73 8.81
CA ALA A 136 -1.93 -4.79 10.25
C ALA A 136 -1.51 -6.19 10.70
N GLU A 137 -2.14 -7.24 10.17
CA GLU A 137 -1.75 -8.64 10.41
C GLU A 137 -0.32 -8.93 9.93
N ALA A 138 0.04 -8.51 8.71
CA ALA A 138 1.37 -8.70 8.14
C ALA A 138 2.46 -8.01 8.99
N LEU A 139 2.14 -6.86 9.58
CA LEU A 139 3.03 -6.13 10.49
C LEU A 139 3.07 -6.70 11.91
N GLY A 140 2.28 -7.74 12.24
CA GLY A 140 2.14 -8.26 13.60
C GLY A 140 1.42 -7.31 14.55
N LEU A 141 0.61 -6.39 14.03
CA LEU A 141 -0.13 -5.36 14.77
C LEU A 141 -1.66 -5.54 14.71
N GLY A 142 -2.15 -6.68 14.26
CA GLY A 142 -3.57 -6.92 14.02
C GLY A 142 -4.46 -6.90 15.29
N ASP A 143 -3.86 -7.00 16.48
CA ASP A 143 -4.49 -6.83 17.78
C ASP A 143 -4.46 -5.38 18.30
N GLN A 144 -3.84 -4.45 17.56
CA GLN A 144 -3.67 -3.05 17.93
C GLN A 144 -4.32 -2.08 16.95
N ILE A 145 -4.23 -2.34 15.64
CA ILE A 145 -4.69 -1.45 14.57
C ILE A 145 -5.40 -2.21 13.45
N GLY A 146 -5.87 -1.50 12.44
CA GLY A 146 -6.37 -2.04 11.16
C GLY A 146 -7.87 -2.32 11.14
N ARG A 147 -8.59 -2.14 12.24
CA ARG A 147 -10.05 -2.36 12.34
C ARG A 147 -10.71 -1.35 13.28
N LEU A 148 -11.97 -1.02 13.01
CA LEU A 148 -12.80 -0.19 13.87
C LEU A 148 -13.58 -1.06 14.87
N VAL A 149 -12.89 -1.51 15.92
CA VAL A 149 -13.47 -2.31 17.00
C VAL A 149 -13.00 -1.79 18.36
N PRO A 150 -13.80 -1.95 19.45
CA PRO A 150 -13.37 -1.54 20.79
C PRO A 150 -12.07 -2.24 21.19
N GLY A 151 -11.17 -1.48 21.81
CA GLY A 151 -9.90 -1.99 22.33
C GLY A 151 -8.71 -1.78 21.38
N LEU A 152 -8.94 -1.44 20.11
CA LEU A 152 -7.85 -1.05 19.19
C LEU A 152 -7.58 0.46 19.24
N GLU A 153 -6.46 0.87 18.66
CA GLU A 153 -6.11 2.29 18.51
C GLU A 153 -7.16 3.01 17.66
N ALA A 154 -7.50 4.22 18.07
CA ALA A 154 -8.46 5.05 17.37
C ALA A 154 -7.80 5.80 16.19
N ASP A 155 -7.34 5.03 15.20
CA ASP A 155 -6.78 5.51 13.93
C ASP A 155 -7.88 5.45 12.87
N ILE A 156 -8.46 6.59 12.54
CA ILE A 156 -9.69 6.67 11.74
C ILE A 156 -9.55 7.74 10.66
N ILE A 157 -9.91 7.40 9.44
CA ILE A 157 -10.17 8.37 8.39
C ILE A 157 -11.65 8.31 7.98
N ALA A 158 -12.23 9.46 7.58
CA ALA A 158 -13.49 9.47 6.85
C ALA A 158 -13.27 10.03 5.45
N LEU A 159 -13.98 9.45 4.49
CA LEU A 159 -13.94 9.82 3.09
C LEU A 159 -15.22 10.59 2.73
N ASP A 160 -15.13 11.51 1.79
CA ASP A 160 -16.29 12.11 1.13
C ASP A 160 -16.70 11.20 -0.03
N GLY A 161 -17.59 10.26 0.25
CA GLY A 161 -18.08 9.25 -0.66
C GLY A 161 -17.78 7.82 -0.23
N ASP A 162 -18.36 6.87 -0.94
CA ASP A 162 -18.22 5.44 -0.70
C ASP A 162 -17.19 4.83 -1.68
N PRO A 163 -16.01 4.40 -1.23
CA PRO A 163 -14.98 3.83 -2.10
C PRO A 163 -15.37 2.48 -2.72
N LEU A 164 -16.46 1.86 -2.28
CA LEU A 164 -17.00 0.64 -2.90
C LEU A 164 -17.78 0.95 -4.19
N GLN A 165 -18.27 2.19 -4.33
CA GLN A 165 -19.05 2.66 -5.48
C GLN A 165 -18.26 3.64 -6.35
N ASP A 166 -17.43 4.46 -5.73
CA ASP A 166 -16.57 5.45 -6.37
C ASP A 166 -15.14 5.32 -5.83
N LEU A 167 -14.27 4.67 -6.58
CA LEU A 167 -12.89 4.46 -6.19
C LEU A 167 -12.15 5.77 -5.88
N ALA A 168 -12.50 6.87 -6.56
CA ALA A 168 -11.88 8.17 -6.35
C ALA A 168 -12.19 8.77 -4.96
N ALA A 169 -13.16 8.22 -4.22
CA ALA A 169 -13.45 8.62 -2.84
C ALA A 169 -12.22 8.51 -1.93
N VAL A 170 -11.31 7.54 -2.18
CA VAL A 170 -10.07 7.38 -1.40
C VAL A 170 -9.14 8.59 -1.45
N ARG A 171 -9.31 9.49 -2.43
CA ARG A 171 -8.59 10.76 -2.54
C ARG A 171 -9.24 11.89 -1.72
N ARG A 172 -10.48 11.72 -1.29
CA ARG A 172 -11.30 12.75 -0.63
C ARG A 172 -11.39 12.50 0.87
N VAL A 173 -10.23 12.49 1.54
CA VAL A 173 -10.18 12.34 3.00
C VAL A 173 -10.64 13.64 3.66
N VAL A 174 -11.74 13.61 4.39
CA VAL A 174 -12.34 14.78 5.08
C VAL A 174 -12.08 14.79 6.58
N PHE A 175 -11.73 13.65 7.16
CA PHE A 175 -11.41 13.52 8.57
C PHE A 175 -10.19 12.61 8.75
N VAL A 176 -9.31 12.96 9.70
CA VAL A 176 -8.16 12.13 10.12
C VAL A 176 -8.03 12.19 11.64
N MET A 177 -8.05 11.03 12.26
CA MET A 177 -7.75 10.83 13.68
C MET A 177 -6.63 9.79 13.81
N ARG A 178 -5.72 10.00 14.74
CA ARG A 178 -4.67 9.03 15.11
C ARG A 178 -4.55 8.95 16.63
N GLY A 179 -4.64 7.75 17.17
CA GLY A 179 -4.59 7.53 18.62
C GLY A 179 -5.63 8.34 19.40
N GLY A 180 -6.82 8.59 18.82
CA GLY A 180 -7.87 9.41 19.39
C GLY A 180 -7.68 10.93 19.23
N VAL A 181 -6.57 11.39 18.64
CA VAL A 181 -6.31 12.81 18.38
C VAL A 181 -6.72 13.18 16.96
N VAL A 182 -7.56 14.21 16.80
CA VAL A 182 -8.03 14.69 15.50
C VAL A 182 -6.98 15.59 14.86
N TYR A 183 -6.52 15.25 13.67
CA TYR A 183 -5.55 16.01 12.87
C TYR A 183 -6.20 16.78 11.72
N LYS A 184 -7.29 16.25 11.18
CA LYS A 184 -8.05 16.89 10.10
C LYS A 184 -9.55 16.69 10.32
N TRP A 185 -10.31 17.78 10.15
CA TRP A 185 -11.76 17.76 10.12
C TRP A 185 -12.28 18.86 9.20
N ALA A 186 -12.66 18.51 7.98
CA ALA A 186 -13.13 19.47 6.98
C ALA A 186 -14.46 20.16 7.34
N GLY A 187 -15.23 19.59 8.27
CA GLY A 187 -16.49 20.18 8.78
C GLY A 187 -16.32 21.02 10.06
N ALA A 188 -15.11 21.16 10.60
CA ALA A 188 -14.90 22.03 11.75
C ALA A 188 -15.03 23.51 11.32
N PRO A 189 -15.77 24.35 12.07
CA PRO A 189 -15.73 25.80 11.84
C PRO A 189 -14.28 26.27 11.96
N ALA A 190 -13.83 27.11 11.00
CA ALA A 190 -12.49 27.68 11.03
C ALA A 190 -12.22 28.26 12.42
N ALA A 191 -11.23 27.74 13.14
CA ALA A 191 -10.83 28.28 14.43
C ALA A 191 -10.41 29.73 14.21
N LYS A 192 -11.19 30.66 14.78
CA LYS A 192 -10.82 32.08 14.75
C LYS A 192 -9.48 32.21 15.46
N GLY A 193 -8.42 32.44 14.68
CA GLY A 193 -7.13 32.99 15.11
C GLY A 193 -6.54 32.40 16.41
N GLY A 194 -6.07 31.14 16.35
CA GLY A 194 -5.22 30.55 17.38
C GLY A 194 -3.89 30.14 16.76
N ARG A 195 -2.79 30.59 17.34
CA ARG A 195 -1.41 30.33 16.93
C ARG A 195 -1.20 28.85 16.66
N SER A 196 -0.44 28.50 15.62
CA SER A 196 0.01 27.13 15.32
C SER A 196 0.64 26.53 16.59
N GLY A 197 -0.12 25.66 17.25
CA GLY A 197 0.42 24.86 18.35
C GLY A 197 1.43 23.86 17.76
N ALA A 198 2.62 23.85 18.34
CA ALA A 198 3.61 22.82 18.06
C ALA A 198 2.99 21.44 18.23
N ALA A 199 3.30 20.53 17.31
CA ALA A 199 2.89 19.13 17.42
C ALA A 199 3.26 18.61 18.84
N PRO A 200 2.36 17.86 19.49
CA PRO A 200 2.69 17.27 20.78
C PRO A 200 3.90 16.36 20.63
N SER A 201 4.92 16.58 21.46
CA SER A 201 6.09 15.73 21.52
C SER A 201 5.67 14.31 21.84
N HIS A 202 6.16 13.34 21.09
CA HIS A 202 5.98 11.92 21.37
C HIS A 202 6.51 11.60 22.79
N ALA A 203 5.62 11.56 23.76
CA ALA A 203 5.92 10.88 25.00
C ALA A 203 5.93 9.38 24.69
N ALA A 204 7.11 8.75 24.82
CA ALA A 204 7.26 7.32 24.69
C ALA A 204 6.30 6.63 25.67
N ARG A 205 5.38 5.82 25.16
CA ARG A 205 4.54 4.95 26.00
C ARG A 205 5.47 3.91 26.69
N PRO A 206 5.30 3.65 27.99
CA PRO A 206 6.03 2.57 28.63
C PRO A 206 5.65 1.23 27.99
N ALA A 207 6.64 0.36 27.79
CA ALA A 207 6.43 -1.01 27.37
C ALA A 207 5.43 -1.67 28.32
N ARG A 208 4.39 -2.30 27.78
CA ARG A 208 3.50 -3.16 28.57
C ARG A 208 4.25 -4.44 28.95
N PRO A 209 3.97 -5.01 30.12
CA PRO A 209 4.60 -6.23 30.60
C PRO A 209 4.29 -7.43 29.72
#